data_3ed411a33e478b3b4954f85fda9a2ee4
#
_entry.id   3ed411a33e478b3b4954f85fda9a2ee4
#
_cell.length_a   1.000
_cell.length_b   1.000
_cell.length_c   1.000
_cell.angle_alpha   90.00
_cell.angle_beta   90.00
_cell.angle_gamma   90.00
#
_symmetry.space_group_name_H-M   'P 1'
#
loop_
_entity.id
_entity.type
_entity.pdbx_description
1 polymer ?
#
loop_
_entity_poly.entity_id
_entity_poly.type
_entity_poly.pdbx_seq_one_letter_code
_entity_poly.pdbx_strand_id
1 'polypeptide(L)'
;VGSEMCIRDRKQAVHRFIMHPVKTRPNWWIRIFSFLYLKRGKSSVIYRSVRQDLPPFNLFSLGKYSVVEDFSCLNNAVGDLIIGEYTRIGLGNTIIGPATIGNHVNLAQNVTVTGLNHNYQDADKRIDEQGVSTQPITIEDDVWVGANSVILPGVTLGKHCVVAAGSVVSRSIPPYSVCAGSPAKVVKQFNPESRTWEKTVSKNGK
;
A
#
# COMPACT_ATOMS: atom_id res chain seq x y z
N VAL A 1 -29.47 -12.30 20.12
CA VAL A 1 -29.48 -12.87 18.75
C VAL A 1 -30.10 -11.88 17.76
N GLY A 2 -31.21 -11.18 18.12
CA GLY A 2 -31.91 -10.25 17.21
C GLY A 2 -31.15 -8.94 16.91
N SER A 3 -30.39 -8.40 17.86
CA SER A 3 -29.69 -7.12 17.69
C SER A 3 -28.46 -7.24 16.78
N GLU A 4 -27.71 -8.31 16.86
CA GLU A 4 -26.51 -8.53 16.03
C GLU A 4 -26.86 -8.81 14.57
N MET A 5 -27.96 -9.54 14.33
CA MET A 5 -28.48 -9.80 12.99
C MET A 5 -28.94 -8.49 12.32
N CYS A 6 -29.66 -7.64 13.04
CA CYS A 6 -30.11 -6.34 12.56
C CYS A 6 -28.93 -5.37 12.25
N ILE A 7 -27.86 -5.40 13.05
CA ILE A 7 -26.64 -4.61 12.80
C ILE A 7 -25.88 -5.11 11.56
N ARG A 8 -25.81 -6.42 11.37
CA ARG A 8 -25.18 -7.03 10.20
C ARG A 8 -25.91 -6.69 8.92
N ASP A 9 -27.25 -6.75 8.93
CA ASP A 9 -28.10 -6.42 7.78
C ASP A 9 -28.00 -4.93 7.42
N ARG A 10 -27.98 -4.05 8.41
CA ARG A 10 -27.76 -2.61 8.20
C ARG A 10 -26.37 -2.31 7.61
N LYS A 11 -25.32 -2.95 8.11
CA LYS A 11 -23.97 -2.81 7.56
C LYS A 11 -23.91 -3.28 6.10
N GLN A 12 -24.54 -4.40 5.78
CA GLN A 12 -24.62 -4.90 4.42
C GLN A 12 -25.43 -3.97 3.50
N ALA A 13 -26.54 -3.42 3.97
CA ALA A 13 -27.33 -2.46 3.22
C ALA A 13 -26.54 -1.17 2.91
N VAL A 14 -25.84 -0.61 3.91
CA VAL A 14 -24.97 0.56 3.74
C VAL A 14 -23.82 0.23 2.78
N HIS A 15 -23.21 -0.94 2.90
CA HIS A 15 -22.15 -1.36 1.99
C HIS A 15 -22.65 -1.45 0.54
N ARG A 16 -23.82 -2.06 0.30
CA ARG A 16 -24.42 -2.14 -1.06
C ARG A 16 -24.79 -0.78 -1.63
N PHE A 17 -25.17 0.17 -0.78
CA PHE A 17 -25.46 1.54 -1.20
C PHE A 17 -24.21 2.30 -1.63
N ILE A 18 -23.09 2.09 -0.95
CA ILE A 18 -21.82 2.78 -1.21
C ILE A 18 -21.03 2.07 -2.30
N MET A 19 -20.94 0.74 -2.26
CA MET A 19 -20.14 -0.08 -3.15
C MET A 19 -20.99 -0.76 -4.23
N HIS A 20 -20.50 -0.76 -5.46
CA HIS A 20 -21.13 -1.52 -6.52
C HIS A 20 -20.99 -3.03 -6.25
N PRO A 21 -22.06 -3.81 -6.21
CA PRO A 21 -22.03 -5.19 -5.71
C PRO A 21 -21.13 -6.14 -6.52
N VAL A 22 -20.95 -5.87 -7.81
CA VAL A 22 -20.14 -6.73 -8.69
C VAL A 22 -18.76 -6.11 -8.99
N LYS A 23 -18.71 -4.78 -9.18
CA LYS A 23 -17.46 -4.09 -9.58
C LYS A 23 -16.50 -3.85 -8.43
N THR A 24 -16.92 -4.10 -7.17
CA THR A 24 -16.11 -3.85 -5.96
C THR A 24 -15.53 -2.43 -5.89
N ARG A 25 -16.25 -1.45 -6.44
CA ARG A 25 -15.85 -0.05 -6.54
C ARG A 25 -16.92 0.85 -5.91
N PRO A 26 -16.56 2.02 -5.40
CA PRO A 26 -17.55 3.00 -4.98
C PRO A 26 -18.51 3.33 -6.12
N ASN A 27 -19.80 3.44 -5.81
CA ASN A 27 -20.81 3.86 -6.75
C ASN A 27 -20.48 5.26 -7.30
N TRP A 28 -20.95 5.58 -8.51
CA TRP A 28 -20.60 6.82 -9.20
C TRP A 28 -20.92 8.08 -8.40
N TRP A 29 -22.02 8.10 -7.65
CA TRP A 29 -22.42 9.22 -6.83
C TRP A 29 -21.49 9.44 -5.63
N ILE A 30 -20.95 8.38 -5.00
CA ILE A 30 -19.90 8.47 -3.96
C ILE A 30 -18.66 9.15 -4.52
N ARG A 31 -18.30 8.83 -5.77
CA ARG A 31 -17.13 9.42 -6.42
C ARG A 31 -17.30 10.91 -6.70
N ILE A 32 -18.52 11.38 -7.02
CA ILE A 32 -18.81 12.80 -7.18
C ILE A 32 -18.58 13.55 -5.85
N PHE A 33 -19.02 12.98 -4.73
CA PHE A 33 -18.87 13.60 -3.41
C PHE A 33 -17.54 13.27 -2.73
N SER A 34 -16.58 12.67 -3.42
CA SER A 34 -15.28 12.26 -2.86
C SER A 34 -14.48 13.42 -2.24
N PHE A 35 -14.68 14.66 -2.74
CA PHE A 35 -14.04 15.86 -2.18
C PHE A 35 -14.42 16.16 -0.71
N LEU A 36 -15.51 15.57 -0.21
CA LEU A 36 -15.95 15.75 1.18
C LEU A 36 -15.13 14.90 2.19
N TYR A 37 -14.55 13.79 1.75
CA TYR A 37 -13.87 12.84 2.64
C TYR A 37 -12.44 12.49 2.23
N LEU A 38 -12.03 12.72 0.98
CA LEU A 38 -10.64 12.54 0.56
C LEU A 38 -9.81 13.77 0.94
N LYS A 39 -8.76 13.57 1.73
CA LYS A 39 -7.86 14.63 2.13
C LYS A 39 -6.75 14.79 1.10
N ARG A 40 -6.64 15.99 0.53
CA ARG A 40 -5.60 16.31 -0.45
C ARG A 40 -4.84 17.56 -0.04
N GLY A 41 -3.52 17.43 0.06
CA GLY A 41 -2.63 18.56 0.35
C GLY A 41 -2.51 19.53 -0.83
N LYS A 42 -2.04 20.73 -0.54
CA LYS A 42 -1.81 21.77 -1.54
C LYS A 42 -0.92 21.24 -2.67
N SER A 43 -1.30 21.52 -3.90
CA SER A 43 -0.55 21.14 -5.11
C SER A 43 -0.30 19.64 -5.26
N SER A 44 -1.08 18.80 -4.58
CA SER A 44 -1.05 17.35 -4.83
C SER A 44 -1.79 17.02 -6.12
N VAL A 45 -1.28 16.04 -6.87
CA VAL A 45 -1.84 15.65 -8.18
C VAL A 45 -2.16 14.16 -8.19
N ILE A 46 -3.36 13.82 -8.65
CA ILE A 46 -3.73 12.46 -9.04
C ILE A 46 -4.14 12.54 -10.51
N TYR A 47 -3.44 11.83 -11.38
CA TYR A 47 -3.71 11.83 -12.82
C TYR A 47 -5.09 11.20 -13.13
N ARG A 48 -5.68 11.57 -14.28
CA ARG A 48 -7.07 11.20 -14.61
C ARG A 48 -7.29 9.70 -14.80
N SER A 49 -6.29 8.99 -15.29
CA SER A 49 -6.34 7.54 -15.50
C SER A 49 -6.15 6.71 -14.24
N VAL A 50 -5.83 7.34 -13.09
CA VAL A 50 -5.69 6.65 -11.81
C VAL A 50 -7.02 6.08 -11.37
N ARG A 51 -7.03 4.77 -11.14
CA ARG A 51 -8.18 4.09 -10.55
C ARG A 51 -8.26 4.40 -9.06
N GLN A 52 -9.36 5.02 -8.64
CA GLN A 52 -9.59 5.41 -7.26
C GLN A 52 -10.75 4.57 -6.68
N ASP A 53 -10.40 3.49 -6.01
CA ASP A 53 -11.33 2.65 -5.26
C ASP A 53 -11.28 3.08 -3.78
N LEU A 54 -11.73 4.32 -3.53
CA LEU A 54 -11.60 5.04 -2.27
C LEU A 54 -12.98 5.28 -1.64
N PRO A 55 -13.61 4.26 -1.03
CA PRO A 55 -14.86 4.47 -0.29
C PRO A 55 -14.62 5.22 1.04
N PRO A 56 -15.66 5.85 1.62
CA PRO A 56 -15.55 6.65 2.84
C PRO A 56 -15.45 5.82 4.14
N PHE A 57 -15.16 4.52 4.04
CA PHE A 57 -15.05 3.64 5.22
C PHE A 57 -13.75 3.80 5.98
N ASN A 58 -12.68 4.13 5.27
CA ASN A 58 -11.34 4.30 5.80
C ASN A 58 -10.76 5.63 5.32
N LEU A 59 -9.73 6.09 5.99
CA LEU A 59 -9.07 7.35 5.64
C LEU A 59 -8.30 7.22 4.32
N PHE A 60 -8.34 8.29 3.56
CA PHE A 60 -7.39 8.53 2.46
C PHE A 60 -6.80 9.92 2.64
N SER A 61 -5.49 10.02 2.56
CA SER A 61 -4.80 11.29 2.48
C SER A 61 -3.63 11.25 1.51
N LEU A 62 -3.46 12.32 0.76
CA LEU A 62 -2.33 12.59 -0.12
C LEU A 62 -1.70 13.91 0.30
N GLY A 63 -0.45 13.88 0.71
CA GLY A 63 0.30 15.03 1.20
C GLY A 63 0.55 16.10 0.12
N LYS A 64 0.96 17.29 0.54
CA LYS A 64 1.25 18.40 -0.37
C LYS A 64 2.38 18.04 -1.34
N TYR A 65 2.30 18.55 -2.56
CA TYR A 65 3.29 18.36 -3.63
C TYR A 65 3.55 16.88 -3.99
N SER A 66 2.66 15.97 -3.59
CA SER A 66 2.74 14.56 -3.96
C SER A 66 1.98 14.27 -5.23
N VAL A 67 2.44 13.29 -5.99
CA VAL A 67 1.85 12.92 -7.28
C VAL A 67 1.58 11.43 -7.36
N VAL A 68 0.44 11.08 -7.95
CA VAL A 68 0.09 9.71 -8.36
C VAL A 68 -0.07 9.71 -9.87
N GLU A 69 0.82 8.98 -10.54
CA GLU A 69 0.90 8.95 -12.00
C GLU A 69 -0.11 7.99 -12.61
N ASP A 70 -0.22 8.06 -13.94
CA ASP A 70 -1.21 7.36 -14.75
C ASP A 70 -1.24 5.84 -14.51
N PHE A 71 -2.41 5.27 -14.75
CA PHE A 71 -2.70 3.83 -14.67
C PHE A 71 -2.47 3.20 -13.29
N SER A 72 -2.18 4.00 -12.27
CA SER A 72 -2.09 3.53 -10.89
C SER A 72 -3.46 3.21 -10.30
N CYS A 73 -3.48 2.35 -9.28
CA CYS A 73 -4.68 2.00 -8.52
C CYS A 73 -4.47 2.33 -7.04
N LEU A 74 -5.36 3.13 -6.48
CA LEU A 74 -5.44 3.45 -5.06
C LEU A 74 -6.68 2.80 -4.47
N ASN A 75 -6.52 2.00 -3.42
CA ASN A 75 -7.62 1.29 -2.78
C ASN A 75 -7.49 1.34 -1.25
N ASN A 76 -8.46 1.98 -0.57
CA ASN A 76 -8.57 2.00 0.89
C ASN A 76 -9.75 1.18 1.41
N ALA A 77 -10.35 0.31 0.60
CA ALA A 77 -11.57 -0.41 1.00
C ALA A 77 -11.37 -1.30 2.24
N VAL A 78 -10.15 -1.78 2.48
CA VAL A 78 -9.82 -2.71 3.58
C VAL A 78 -8.92 -2.10 4.65
N GLY A 79 -8.61 -0.83 4.56
CA GLY A 79 -7.80 -0.11 5.55
C GLY A 79 -7.31 1.24 5.04
N ASP A 80 -6.86 2.08 5.95
CA ASP A 80 -6.40 3.43 5.66
C ASP A 80 -5.28 3.46 4.63
N LEU A 81 -5.29 4.49 3.77
CA LEU A 81 -4.22 4.77 2.82
C LEU A 81 -3.73 6.20 3.01
N ILE A 82 -2.56 6.33 3.60
CA ILE A 82 -1.95 7.62 3.93
C ILE A 82 -0.67 7.77 3.13
N ILE A 83 -0.58 8.84 2.34
CA ILE A 83 0.60 9.17 1.54
C ILE A 83 1.09 10.55 1.99
N GLY A 84 2.35 10.63 2.37
CA GLY A 84 3.01 11.83 2.86
C GLY A 84 3.25 12.88 1.79
N GLU A 85 4.06 13.87 2.13
CA GLU A 85 4.37 15.03 1.30
C GLU A 85 5.55 14.76 0.36
N TYR A 86 5.59 15.46 -0.78
CA TYR A 86 6.67 15.35 -1.77
C TYR A 86 6.94 13.91 -2.24
N THR A 87 5.92 13.05 -2.17
CA THR A 87 6.00 11.62 -2.51
C THR A 87 5.50 11.38 -3.92
N ARG A 88 6.23 10.58 -4.68
CA ARG A 88 5.88 10.19 -6.04
C ARG A 88 5.46 8.73 -6.08
N ILE A 89 4.24 8.49 -6.52
CA ILE A 89 3.73 7.18 -6.91
C ILE A 89 3.80 7.12 -8.43
N GLY A 90 4.79 6.41 -8.96
CA GLY A 90 5.06 6.32 -10.39
C GLY A 90 3.96 5.61 -11.16
N LEU A 91 4.15 5.47 -12.46
CA LEU A 91 3.18 4.92 -13.40
C LEU A 91 2.83 3.45 -13.08
N GLY A 92 1.53 3.11 -13.13
CA GLY A 92 1.07 1.73 -13.06
C GLY A 92 1.16 1.08 -11.67
N ASN A 93 1.36 1.85 -10.61
CA ASN A 93 1.44 1.30 -9.25
C ASN A 93 0.08 0.80 -8.73
N THR A 94 0.09 -0.24 -7.91
CA THR A 94 -1.09 -0.72 -7.19
C THR A 94 -0.85 -0.59 -5.69
N ILE A 95 -1.64 0.28 -5.03
CA ILE A 95 -1.55 0.52 -3.61
C ILE A 95 -2.86 0.13 -2.94
N ILE A 96 -2.83 -0.90 -2.10
CA ILE A 96 -3.97 -1.41 -1.34
C ILE A 96 -3.69 -1.26 0.15
N GLY A 97 -4.51 -0.49 0.86
CA GLY A 97 -4.41 -0.33 2.31
C GLY A 97 -4.68 -1.62 3.10
N PRO A 98 -4.37 -1.62 4.41
CA PRO A 98 -3.81 -0.49 5.16
C PRO A 98 -2.35 -0.23 4.79
N ALA A 99 -2.03 1.02 4.43
CA ALA A 99 -0.67 1.42 4.08
C ALA A 99 -0.40 2.87 4.45
N THR A 100 0.75 3.11 5.07
CA THR A 100 1.29 4.44 5.33
C THR A 100 2.59 4.61 4.54
N ILE A 101 2.62 5.60 3.67
CA ILE A 101 3.78 5.97 2.85
C ILE A 101 4.22 7.35 3.32
N GLY A 102 5.46 7.46 3.75
CA GLY A 102 6.05 8.67 4.32
C GLY A 102 6.29 9.79 3.31
N ASN A 103 7.11 10.75 3.72
CA ASN A 103 7.47 11.91 2.92
C ASN A 103 8.69 11.61 2.02
N HIS A 104 8.78 12.31 0.89
CA HIS A 104 9.90 12.16 -0.04
C HIS A 104 10.14 10.72 -0.54
N VAL A 105 9.09 9.89 -0.52
CA VAL A 105 9.15 8.52 -1.03
C VAL A 105 9.02 8.53 -2.55
N ASN A 106 9.80 7.68 -3.21
CA ASN A 106 9.71 7.48 -4.65
C ASN A 106 9.43 5.99 -4.97
N LEU A 107 8.19 5.68 -5.35
CA LEU A 107 7.85 4.39 -5.92
C LEU A 107 7.99 4.49 -7.45
N ALA A 108 8.88 3.70 -8.02
CA ALA A 108 9.06 3.63 -9.47
C ALA A 108 7.84 3.00 -10.15
N GLN A 109 7.95 2.56 -11.38
CA GLN A 109 6.83 2.03 -12.16
C GLN A 109 6.43 0.61 -11.73
N ASN A 110 5.13 0.31 -11.79
CA ASN A 110 4.57 -1.03 -11.57
C ASN A 110 4.93 -1.63 -10.19
N VAL A 111 5.06 -0.81 -9.16
CA VAL A 111 5.25 -1.28 -7.79
C VAL A 111 3.89 -1.70 -7.21
N THR A 112 3.85 -2.84 -6.52
CA THR A 112 2.68 -3.29 -5.77
C THR A 112 2.95 -3.16 -4.27
N VAL A 113 2.08 -2.43 -3.57
CA VAL A 113 2.04 -2.34 -2.12
C VAL A 113 0.67 -2.85 -1.68
N THR A 114 0.61 -3.99 -1.01
CA THR A 114 -0.66 -4.57 -0.59
C THR A 114 -0.66 -4.97 0.86
N GLY A 115 -1.53 -4.34 1.66
CA GLY A 115 -1.78 -4.70 3.06
C GLY A 115 -2.79 -5.84 3.23
N LEU A 116 -3.28 -6.44 2.15
CA LEU A 116 -4.33 -7.44 2.14
C LEU A 116 -3.81 -8.83 1.74
N ASN A 117 -4.30 -9.86 2.44
CA ASN A 117 -4.18 -11.27 2.05
C ASN A 117 -5.57 -11.93 2.02
N HIS A 118 -5.77 -12.90 1.12
CA HIS A 118 -6.89 -13.83 1.20
C HIS A 118 -6.59 -14.94 2.21
N ASN A 119 -7.57 -15.30 3.03
CA ASN A 119 -7.47 -16.45 3.91
C ASN A 119 -7.67 -17.73 3.11
N TYR A 120 -6.88 -18.77 3.40
CA TYR A 120 -6.86 -20.03 2.65
C TYR A 120 -6.64 -21.25 3.55
N GLN A 121 -6.63 -21.07 4.87
CA GLN A 121 -6.20 -22.10 5.82
C GLN A 121 -7.19 -23.24 5.94
N ASP A 122 -8.46 -23.00 5.67
CA ASP A 122 -9.50 -24.02 5.69
C ASP A 122 -9.55 -24.73 4.32
N ALA A 123 -8.97 -25.94 4.26
CA ALA A 123 -8.88 -26.71 3.03
C ALA A 123 -10.26 -27.21 2.49
N ASP A 124 -11.27 -27.21 3.33
CA ASP A 124 -12.62 -27.67 2.97
C ASP A 124 -13.49 -26.55 2.40
N LYS A 125 -13.00 -25.29 2.44
CA LYS A 125 -13.69 -24.13 1.89
C LYS A 125 -12.95 -23.50 0.71
N ARG A 126 -13.72 -22.97 -0.22
CA ARG A 126 -13.13 -22.15 -1.28
C ARG A 126 -12.47 -20.90 -0.68
N ILE A 127 -11.40 -20.41 -1.32
CA ILE A 127 -10.66 -19.25 -0.84
C ILE A 127 -11.54 -17.99 -0.78
N ASP A 128 -12.46 -17.81 -1.74
CA ASP A 128 -13.37 -16.67 -1.78
C ASP A 128 -14.43 -16.67 -0.64
N GLU A 129 -14.64 -17.80 0.03
CA GLU A 129 -15.55 -17.93 1.17
C GLU A 129 -14.85 -17.66 2.52
N GLN A 130 -13.53 -17.67 2.58
CA GLN A 130 -12.77 -17.53 3.81
C GLN A 130 -12.48 -16.07 4.21
N GLY A 131 -12.85 -15.12 3.35
CA GLY A 131 -12.62 -13.70 3.60
C GLY A 131 -11.16 -13.28 3.43
N VAL A 132 -10.82 -12.16 4.04
CA VAL A 132 -9.49 -11.53 3.92
C VAL A 132 -8.95 -11.14 5.30
N SER A 133 -7.62 -11.10 5.40
CA SER A 133 -6.89 -10.54 6.53
C SER A 133 -6.03 -9.37 6.07
N THR A 134 -5.76 -8.43 6.97
CA THR A 134 -4.94 -7.26 6.66
C THR A 134 -3.81 -7.10 7.67
N GLN A 135 -2.66 -6.66 7.18
CA GLN A 135 -1.53 -6.25 8.00
C GLN A 135 -0.98 -4.92 7.44
N PRO A 136 -0.85 -3.88 8.27
CA PRO A 136 -0.43 -2.57 7.81
C PRO A 136 0.99 -2.59 7.24
N ILE A 137 1.18 -1.89 6.14
CA ILE A 137 2.49 -1.62 5.56
C ILE A 137 2.92 -0.22 5.97
N THR A 138 4.18 -0.06 6.35
CA THR A 138 4.79 1.23 6.61
C THR A 138 6.00 1.42 5.70
N ILE A 139 5.98 2.46 4.90
CA ILE A 139 7.14 2.94 4.14
C ILE A 139 7.52 4.27 4.77
N GLU A 140 8.66 4.32 5.46
CA GLU A 140 9.12 5.53 6.13
C GLU A 140 9.62 6.58 5.12
N ASP A 141 10.09 7.72 5.62
CA ASP A 141 10.53 8.83 4.80
C ASP A 141 11.77 8.49 3.95
N ASP A 142 11.87 9.16 2.79
CA ASP A 142 13.06 9.11 1.93
C ASP A 142 13.40 7.71 1.40
N VAL A 143 12.40 6.88 1.15
CA VAL A 143 12.53 5.54 0.61
C VAL A 143 12.40 5.54 -0.91
N TRP A 144 13.26 4.79 -1.58
CA TRP A 144 13.14 4.52 -3.01
C TRP A 144 12.83 3.04 -3.25
N VAL A 145 11.73 2.78 -3.94
CA VAL A 145 11.34 1.42 -4.39
C VAL A 145 11.48 1.33 -5.91
N GLY A 146 12.38 0.47 -6.35
CA GLY A 146 12.64 0.19 -7.78
C GLY A 146 11.45 -0.48 -8.47
N ALA A 147 11.39 -0.31 -9.78
CA ALA A 147 10.28 -0.77 -10.62
C ALA A 147 10.01 -2.28 -10.48
N ASN A 148 8.73 -2.67 -10.69
CA ASN A 148 8.25 -4.06 -10.62
C ASN A 148 8.50 -4.75 -9.26
N SER A 149 8.65 -4.00 -8.18
CA SER A 149 8.81 -4.57 -6.83
C SER A 149 7.45 -4.79 -6.16
N VAL A 150 7.41 -5.75 -5.23
CA VAL A 150 6.22 -6.07 -4.44
C VAL A 150 6.54 -5.95 -2.96
N ILE A 151 5.73 -5.18 -2.23
CA ILE A 151 5.80 -5.03 -0.78
C ILE A 151 4.61 -5.75 -0.18
N LEU A 152 4.88 -6.80 0.61
CA LEU A 152 3.87 -7.68 1.19
C LEU A 152 3.30 -7.14 2.52
N PRO A 153 2.13 -7.65 2.95
CA PRO A 153 1.48 -7.22 4.19
C PRO A 153 2.38 -7.32 5.41
N GLY A 154 2.28 -6.33 6.32
CA GLY A 154 3.04 -6.29 7.58
C GLY A 154 4.49 -5.81 7.46
N VAL A 155 4.94 -5.45 6.26
CA VAL A 155 6.31 -4.98 6.04
C VAL A 155 6.48 -3.52 6.44
N THR A 156 7.59 -3.23 7.12
CA THR A 156 8.11 -1.87 7.32
C THR A 156 9.39 -1.70 6.50
N LEU A 157 9.41 -0.69 5.63
CA LEU A 157 10.63 -0.18 5.00
C LEU A 157 11.12 1.01 5.81
N GLY A 158 12.26 0.85 6.50
CA GLY A 158 12.83 1.90 7.32
C GLY A 158 13.34 3.08 6.48
N LYS A 159 13.51 4.22 7.14
CA LYS A 159 13.96 5.47 6.53
C LYS A 159 15.19 5.30 5.63
N HIS A 160 15.21 6.00 4.50
CA HIS A 160 16.34 6.02 3.56
C HIS A 160 16.72 4.63 3.03
N CYS A 161 15.72 3.73 2.90
CA CYS A 161 15.92 2.43 2.28
C CYS A 161 15.82 2.49 0.75
N VAL A 162 16.53 1.59 0.11
CA VAL A 162 16.44 1.34 -1.33
C VAL A 162 16.02 -0.12 -1.56
N VAL A 163 14.94 -0.31 -2.28
CA VAL A 163 14.50 -1.62 -2.78
C VAL A 163 14.90 -1.71 -4.25
N ALA A 164 15.75 -2.67 -4.59
CA ALA A 164 16.15 -2.88 -5.98
C ALA A 164 14.96 -3.35 -6.83
N ALA A 165 14.95 -2.98 -8.10
CA ALA A 165 13.87 -3.34 -9.03
C ALA A 165 13.64 -4.88 -9.08
N GLY A 166 12.37 -5.27 -9.26
CA GLY A 166 11.97 -6.69 -9.32
C GLY A 166 12.04 -7.45 -7.99
N SER A 167 12.17 -6.76 -6.86
CA SER A 167 12.26 -7.41 -5.55
C SER A 167 10.90 -7.73 -4.95
N VAL A 168 10.81 -8.84 -4.19
CA VAL A 168 9.65 -9.20 -3.37
C VAL A 168 10.02 -9.07 -1.90
N VAL A 169 9.53 -8.01 -1.26
CA VAL A 169 9.84 -7.72 0.15
C VAL A 169 8.79 -8.35 1.04
N SER A 170 9.17 -9.45 1.70
CA SER A 170 8.31 -10.23 2.60
C SER A 170 8.66 -10.08 4.09
N ARG A 171 9.67 -9.27 4.41
CA ARG A 171 10.11 -8.97 5.78
C ARG A 171 10.55 -7.52 5.85
N SER A 172 10.40 -6.92 7.02
CA SER A 172 10.82 -5.54 7.25
C SER A 172 12.31 -5.32 6.99
N ILE A 173 12.63 -4.17 6.43
CA ILE A 173 13.98 -3.75 6.07
C ILE A 173 14.40 -2.63 7.02
N PRO A 174 15.54 -2.75 7.72
CA PRO A 174 16.01 -1.71 8.63
C PRO A 174 16.37 -0.42 7.88
N PRO A 175 16.34 0.75 8.56
CA PRO A 175 16.73 2.02 7.95
C PRO A 175 18.12 1.97 7.32
N TYR A 176 18.35 2.84 6.34
CA TYR A 176 19.65 3.01 5.67
C TYR A 176 20.18 1.70 5.08
N SER A 177 19.31 0.94 4.42
CA SER A 177 19.64 -0.35 3.82
C SER A 177 19.27 -0.41 2.35
N VAL A 178 20.00 -1.18 1.59
CA VAL A 178 19.64 -1.58 0.22
C VAL A 178 19.27 -3.05 0.26
N CYS A 179 18.08 -3.39 -0.22
CA CYS A 179 17.64 -4.77 -0.34
C CYS A 179 17.37 -5.16 -1.80
N ALA A 180 17.52 -6.44 -2.11
CA ALA A 180 17.33 -6.99 -3.44
C ALA A 180 16.88 -8.46 -3.40
N GLY A 181 16.15 -8.89 -4.42
CA GLY A 181 15.82 -10.30 -4.69
C GLY A 181 14.39 -10.70 -4.31
N SER A 182 14.07 -11.96 -4.53
CA SER A 182 12.79 -12.59 -4.20
C SER A 182 13.04 -13.93 -3.49
N PRO A 183 12.87 -14.02 -2.16
CA PRO A 183 12.55 -12.92 -1.25
C PRO A 183 13.71 -11.93 -1.11
N ALA A 184 13.39 -10.65 -0.91
CA ALA A 184 14.38 -9.59 -0.76
C ALA A 184 15.20 -9.75 0.51
N LYS A 185 16.53 -9.57 0.38
CA LYS A 185 17.48 -9.56 1.49
C LYS A 185 18.30 -8.28 1.47
N VAL A 186 18.71 -7.80 2.64
CA VAL A 186 19.62 -6.66 2.74
C VAL A 186 20.96 -7.05 2.11
N VAL A 187 21.40 -6.27 1.12
CA VAL A 187 22.66 -6.48 0.37
C VAL A 187 23.70 -5.41 0.68
N LYS A 188 23.25 -4.24 1.14
CA LYS A 188 24.13 -3.16 1.64
C LYS A 188 23.47 -2.47 2.82
N GLN A 189 24.30 -1.92 3.70
CA GLN A 189 23.89 -1.07 4.81
C GLN A 189 24.84 0.11 4.93
N PHE A 190 24.29 1.27 5.26
CA PHE A 190 25.12 2.45 5.51
C PHE A 190 25.83 2.34 6.85
N ASN A 191 27.14 2.50 6.84
CA ASN A 191 27.96 2.57 8.05
C ASN A 191 28.14 4.06 8.43
N PRO A 192 27.62 4.50 9.59
CA PRO A 192 27.72 5.91 9.99
C PRO A 192 29.15 6.33 10.37
N GLU A 193 30.02 5.41 10.77
CA GLU A 193 31.42 5.72 11.14
C GLU A 193 32.27 5.97 9.91
N SER A 194 32.23 5.06 8.93
CA SER A 194 32.96 5.20 7.67
C SER A 194 32.27 6.13 6.67
N ARG A 195 30.97 6.48 6.92
CA ARG A 195 30.08 7.23 6.00
C ARG A 195 29.99 6.61 4.61
N THR A 196 30.06 5.29 4.52
CA THR A 196 29.99 4.52 3.27
C THR A 196 28.92 3.44 3.29
N TRP A 197 28.48 3.04 2.10
CA TRP A 197 27.57 1.90 1.92
C TRP A 197 28.37 0.61 1.82
N GLU A 198 28.27 -0.22 2.84
CA GLU A 198 29.01 -1.48 2.95
C GLU A 198 28.14 -2.66 2.52
N LYS A 199 28.73 -3.65 1.86
CA LYS A 199 28.05 -4.90 1.55
C LYS A 199 27.80 -5.70 2.82
N THR A 200 26.55 -6.15 3.02
CA THR A 200 26.27 -7.10 4.09
C THR A 200 26.82 -8.47 3.69
N VAL A 201 27.71 -9.01 4.52
CA VAL A 201 28.21 -10.39 4.34
C VAL A 201 27.06 -11.34 4.67
N SER A 202 26.51 -12.00 3.67
CA SER A 202 25.54 -13.06 3.90
C SER A 202 26.22 -14.18 4.71
N LYS A 203 25.79 -14.43 5.95
CA LYS A 203 26.27 -15.55 6.77
C LYS A 203 25.83 -16.93 6.27
N ASN A 204 25.41 -17.05 5.00
CA ASN A 204 24.99 -18.29 4.38
C ASN A 204 25.79 -18.56 3.10
N GLY A 205 27.03 -18.95 3.29
CA GLY A 205 27.85 -19.65 2.31
C GLY A 205 28.29 -20.98 2.91
N LYS A 206 27.39 -21.95 2.91
CA LYS A 206 27.74 -23.40 2.84
C LYS A 206 26.50 -24.13 2.38
#